data_bcfdaf7a848e755ba7610af2a87e9ff9
#
_entry.id   bcfdaf7a848e755ba7610af2a87e9ff9
#
_cell.length_a   1.000
_cell.length_b   1.000
_cell.length_c   1.000
_cell.angle_alpha   90.00
_cell.angle_beta   90.00
_cell.angle_gamma   90.00
#
_symmetry.space_group_name_H-M   'P 1'
#
loop_
_entity.id
_entity.type
_entity.pdbx_description
1 polymer ?
#
loop_
_entity_poly.entity_id
_entity_poly.type
_entity_poly.pdbx_seq_one_letter_code
_entity_poly.pdbx_strand_id
1 'polypeptide(L)'
;VKLGCCYYPEHWPEDWWAEDARRMRAMGLSLVRIGEFAWSRIEPEPGHYDWGWLDRAIETLHVAGLKVILGTPTATPPKWLVDRMPEMVAIDEHGRPRGFGSRRHYCFSHEGYRTECRRIVTALAERYGAHPALAMWQTDNEYGCHDTVLSFSDASASAFRGWLSARYGTPQALNDAWGNVFWSMEYRSFAEVDPPHLTVTEANPAHWLDYRRFASDQVASFNREQVDILRRLSPLVDITHNFMGFFTEFDHHAVGRDVDVATWDSYPLGFLEQFWFSRDEKAAYLRQGHPDIAAFHHDLYRGCSGGRWGVMEQQPGPVNWARFNPAPLPGMVALWTLEACAHGAELTSYFRWRQAPFAQEQMHAGLLRPDSSEAEAAPEVRAAAAVLSDIGPQATAQAPVALVFAYEAAWVTGIQPQGQSFRYLELVFEAYSALRQRGLDVDIVAPQADLSAYRMVVVPTLPIIPEGFIERLSGLACPVLLGPRSGSKTASFRIPEGLAPGTLRDAIPLTVTRVESLRDGVTEPAEGFAVTRWREDVASDLSPEVADAAGRGVVYRHGHIRYCAIWPDRALLRLLVERMAGEAGLDLIDLPEGIRLRRSASHAFTFNYASGPVFVPHLGETLAPASWHIAPR
;
A
#
# COMPACT_ATOMS: atom_id res chain seq x y z
N VAL A 1 -9.44 0.92 -19.27
CA VAL A 1 -8.22 0.28 -18.72
C VAL A 1 -7.34 -0.18 -19.84
N LYS A 2 -6.04 0.16 -19.79
CA LYS A 2 -5.02 -0.33 -20.71
C LYS A 2 -4.40 -1.59 -20.13
N LEU A 3 -4.26 -2.65 -20.91
CA LEU A 3 -3.55 -3.85 -20.47
C LEU A 3 -2.09 -3.79 -20.88
N GLY A 4 -1.20 -4.28 -20.02
CA GLY A 4 0.23 -4.31 -20.24
C GLY A 4 0.92 -5.54 -19.66
N CYS A 5 2.24 -5.61 -19.78
CA CYS A 5 3.07 -6.59 -19.08
C CYS A 5 4.46 -6.01 -18.79
N CYS A 6 5.11 -6.58 -17.78
CA CYS A 6 6.52 -6.34 -17.51
C CYS A 6 7.36 -7.22 -18.45
N TYR A 7 8.30 -6.60 -19.14
CA TYR A 7 9.15 -7.27 -20.09
C TYR A 7 10.60 -6.84 -19.89
N TYR A 8 11.50 -7.76 -20.04
CA TYR A 8 12.94 -7.54 -19.85
C TYR A 8 13.66 -7.97 -21.12
N PRO A 9 13.74 -7.09 -22.15
CA PRO A 9 14.39 -7.44 -23.43
C PRO A 9 15.79 -7.99 -23.24
N GLU A 10 16.54 -7.43 -22.28
CA GLU A 10 17.89 -7.85 -21.94
C GLU A 10 18.01 -9.30 -21.41
N HIS A 11 16.90 -9.96 -21.07
CA HIS A 11 16.87 -11.35 -20.66
C HIS A 11 16.76 -12.35 -21.83
N TRP A 12 16.40 -11.86 -23.02
CA TRP A 12 16.04 -12.72 -24.15
C TRP A 12 16.88 -12.42 -25.39
N PRO A 13 17.08 -13.41 -26.30
CA PRO A 13 17.69 -13.17 -27.60
C PRO A 13 16.96 -12.07 -28.37
N GLU A 14 17.70 -11.19 -29.02
CA GLU A 14 17.13 -10.03 -29.74
C GLU A 14 16.19 -10.44 -30.88
N ASP A 15 16.46 -11.57 -31.53
CA ASP A 15 15.62 -12.13 -32.59
C ASP A 15 14.22 -12.59 -32.12
N TRP A 16 14.01 -12.71 -30.80
CA TRP A 16 12.69 -13.01 -30.23
C TRP A 16 11.81 -11.77 -30.04
N TRP A 17 12.37 -10.59 -29.93
CA TRP A 17 11.66 -9.38 -29.51
C TRP A 17 10.49 -9.00 -30.43
N ALA A 18 10.68 -9.11 -31.77
CA ALA A 18 9.64 -8.78 -32.74
C ALA A 18 8.43 -9.73 -32.62
N GLU A 19 8.67 -11.02 -32.42
CA GLU A 19 7.61 -12.00 -32.23
C GLU A 19 6.93 -11.84 -30.88
N ASP A 20 7.68 -11.54 -29.81
CA ASP A 20 7.12 -11.22 -28.50
C ASP A 20 6.19 -10.00 -28.59
N ALA A 21 6.63 -8.92 -29.22
CA ALA A 21 5.82 -7.70 -29.41
C ALA A 21 4.53 -7.97 -30.22
N ARG A 22 4.63 -8.77 -31.29
CA ARG A 22 3.46 -9.20 -32.09
C ARG A 22 2.47 -10.00 -31.23
N ARG A 23 2.95 -10.95 -30.44
CA ARG A 23 2.12 -11.78 -29.53
C ARG A 23 1.48 -10.95 -28.43
N MET A 24 2.20 -9.98 -27.83
CA MET A 24 1.64 -9.03 -26.86
C MET A 24 0.44 -8.28 -27.46
N ARG A 25 0.58 -7.73 -28.67
CA ARG A 25 -0.52 -7.05 -29.37
C ARG A 25 -1.71 -7.99 -29.63
N ALA A 26 -1.44 -9.20 -30.11
CA ALA A 26 -2.47 -10.20 -30.38
C ALA A 26 -3.23 -10.63 -29.10
N MET A 27 -2.59 -10.52 -27.92
CA MET A 27 -3.20 -10.79 -26.61
C MET A 27 -4.05 -9.61 -26.08
N GLY A 28 -4.03 -8.45 -26.77
CA GLY A 28 -4.76 -7.25 -26.36
C GLY A 28 -3.93 -6.28 -25.50
N LEU A 29 -2.63 -6.53 -25.33
CA LEU A 29 -1.76 -5.63 -24.58
C LEU A 29 -1.43 -4.38 -25.39
N SER A 30 -1.29 -3.25 -24.71
CA SER A 30 -0.96 -1.95 -25.30
C SER A 30 0.21 -1.23 -24.61
N LEU A 31 0.57 -1.67 -23.39
CA LEU A 31 1.65 -1.12 -22.57
C LEU A 31 2.69 -2.19 -22.27
N VAL A 32 3.97 -1.79 -22.21
CA VAL A 32 5.07 -2.68 -21.82
C VAL A 32 6.02 -1.93 -20.89
N ARG A 33 6.20 -2.43 -19.66
CA ARG A 33 7.20 -1.88 -18.74
C ARG A 33 8.55 -2.52 -18.99
N ILE A 34 9.60 -1.70 -19.12
CA ILE A 34 10.99 -2.12 -19.35
C ILE A 34 11.97 -1.24 -18.58
N GLY A 35 13.15 -1.72 -18.34
CA GLY A 35 14.35 -0.94 -18.02
C GLY A 35 14.63 -0.68 -16.54
N GLU A 36 13.71 -0.94 -15.62
CA GLU A 36 13.84 -0.62 -14.19
C GLU A 36 14.98 -1.36 -13.48
N PHE A 37 15.52 -2.40 -14.06
CA PHE A 37 16.65 -3.17 -13.52
C PHE A 37 17.89 -3.19 -14.44
N ALA A 38 17.92 -2.37 -15.46
CA ALA A 38 18.88 -2.49 -16.54
C ALA A 38 20.13 -1.59 -16.40
N TRP A 39 20.44 -1.02 -15.24
CA TRP A 39 21.55 -0.06 -15.09
C TRP A 39 22.89 -0.62 -15.60
N SER A 40 23.26 -1.83 -15.19
CA SER A 40 24.52 -2.45 -15.62
C SER A 40 24.61 -2.73 -17.13
N ARG A 41 23.46 -2.87 -17.82
CA ARG A 41 23.38 -3.03 -19.27
C ARG A 41 23.40 -1.68 -20.00
N ILE A 42 22.81 -0.66 -19.38
CA ILE A 42 22.82 0.71 -19.90
C ILE A 42 24.18 1.35 -19.72
N GLU A 43 24.83 1.11 -18.58
CA GLU A 43 26.14 1.67 -18.23
C GLU A 43 27.06 0.56 -17.67
N PRO A 44 27.68 -0.23 -18.57
CA PRO A 44 28.57 -1.33 -18.18
C PRO A 44 29.85 -0.86 -17.49
N GLU A 45 30.32 0.34 -17.81
CA GLU A 45 31.47 1.00 -17.19
C GLU A 45 31.12 2.46 -16.85
N PRO A 46 31.73 3.05 -15.81
CA PRO A 46 31.44 4.41 -15.38
C PRO A 46 31.51 5.45 -16.52
N GLY A 47 30.40 6.09 -16.84
CA GLY A 47 30.29 7.11 -17.88
C GLY A 47 30.23 6.56 -19.31
N HIS A 48 30.31 5.26 -19.50
CA HIS A 48 30.19 4.62 -20.82
C HIS A 48 28.80 4.00 -20.98
N TYR A 49 27.97 4.62 -21.81
CA TYR A 49 26.60 4.18 -22.05
C TYR A 49 26.48 3.30 -23.29
N ASP A 50 25.88 2.13 -23.16
CA ASP A 50 25.43 1.27 -24.25
C ASP A 50 23.92 1.41 -24.44
N TRP A 51 23.51 2.39 -25.23
CA TRP A 51 22.11 2.63 -25.56
C TRP A 51 21.56 1.74 -26.67
N GLY A 52 22.44 1.15 -27.49
CA GLY A 52 22.06 0.53 -28.77
C GLY A 52 21.02 -0.58 -28.61
N TRP A 53 21.14 -1.42 -27.61
CA TRP A 53 20.17 -2.48 -27.35
C TRP A 53 18.80 -1.92 -26.89
N LEU A 54 18.79 -0.89 -26.04
CA LEU A 54 17.56 -0.28 -25.53
C LEU A 54 16.83 0.50 -26.61
N ASP A 55 17.56 1.22 -27.47
CA ASP A 55 17.02 1.88 -28.66
C ASP A 55 16.26 0.87 -29.54
N ARG A 56 16.90 -0.27 -29.87
CA ARG A 56 16.27 -1.31 -30.69
C ARG A 56 15.09 -1.98 -30.02
N ALA A 57 15.15 -2.19 -28.69
CA ALA A 57 14.03 -2.75 -27.92
C ALA A 57 12.81 -1.82 -27.94
N ILE A 58 13.00 -0.52 -27.66
CA ILE A 58 11.93 0.48 -27.70
C ILE A 58 11.35 0.61 -29.10
N GLU A 59 12.19 0.66 -30.13
CA GLU A 59 11.72 0.76 -31.52
C GLU A 59 10.95 -0.50 -31.95
N THR A 60 11.39 -1.69 -31.58
CA THR A 60 10.67 -2.95 -31.86
C THR A 60 9.26 -2.93 -31.25
N LEU A 61 9.12 -2.49 -29.99
CA LEU A 61 7.83 -2.33 -29.34
C LEU A 61 6.98 -1.26 -30.03
N HIS A 62 7.60 -0.12 -30.40
CA HIS A 62 6.92 0.98 -31.08
C HIS A 62 6.34 0.59 -32.44
N VAL A 63 7.13 -0.08 -33.28
CA VAL A 63 6.71 -0.57 -34.59
C VAL A 63 5.56 -1.56 -34.50
N ALA A 64 5.52 -2.37 -33.43
CA ALA A 64 4.39 -3.27 -33.14
C ALA A 64 3.13 -2.53 -32.61
N GLY A 65 3.18 -1.21 -32.41
CA GLY A 65 2.07 -0.40 -31.89
C GLY A 65 1.91 -0.49 -30.36
N LEU A 66 2.94 -0.91 -29.64
CA LEU A 66 3.00 -0.91 -28.19
C LEU A 66 3.57 0.42 -27.67
N LYS A 67 3.17 0.81 -26.47
CA LYS A 67 3.71 1.94 -25.74
C LYS A 67 4.55 1.44 -24.56
N VAL A 68 5.56 2.21 -24.21
CA VAL A 68 6.55 1.85 -23.19
C VAL A 68 6.30 2.62 -21.89
N ILE A 69 6.35 1.90 -20.77
CA ILE A 69 6.60 2.45 -19.45
C ILE A 69 8.08 2.22 -19.17
N LEU A 70 8.88 3.29 -19.14
CA LEU A 70 10.31 3.18 -18.98
C LEU A 70 10.70 3.42 -17.51
N GLY A 71 11.29 2.41 -16.89
CA GLY A 71 11.77 2.48 -15.50
C GLY A 71 13.11 3.21 -15.38
N THR A 72 13.27 4.04 -14.36
CA THR A 72 14.60 4.50 -13.94
C THR A 72 15.31 3.35 -13.20
N PRO A 73 16.54 2.97 -13.53
CA PRO A 73 17.16 1.73 -13.09
C PRO A 73 17.80 1.83 -11.70
N THR A 74 17.33 2.76 -10.88
CA THR A 74 17.94 3.10 -9.58
C THR A 74 17.74 2.04 -8.51
N ALA A 75 16.84 1.05 -8.71
CA ALA A 75 16.69 -0.09 -7.82
C ALA A 75 17.91 -1.05 -7.83
N THR A 76 18.72 -1.02 -8.88
CA THR A 76 19.81 -1.98 -9.12
C THR A 76 21.12 -1.29 -9.50
N PRO A 77 21.79 -0.61 -8.55
CA PRO A 77 23.09 -0.03 -8.83
C PRO A 77 24.10 -1.10 -9.28
N PRO A 78 24.89 -0.82 -10.35
CA PRO A 78 25.82 -1.80 -10.90
C PRO A 78 26.99 -2.09 -9.95
N LYS A 79 27.62 -3.26 -10.13
CA LYS A 79 28.73 -3.69 -9.25
C LYS A 79 29.87 -2.68 -9.19
N TRP A 80 30.24 -2.07 -10.33
CA TRP A 80 31.30 -1.06 -10.37
C TRP A 80 30.99 0.17 -9.49
N LEU A 81 29.72 0.54 -9.34
CA LEU A 81 29.30 1.65 -8.48
C LEU A 81 29.45 1.27 -7.01
N VAL A 82 29.01 0.07 -6.62
CA VAL A 82 29.17 -0.44 -5.26
C VAL A 82 30.66 -0.58 -4.88
N ASP A 83 31.51 -1.03 -5.82
CA ASP A 83 32.96 -1.15 -5.58
C ASP A 83 33.64 0.21 -5.42
N ARG A 84 33.18 1.20 -6.19
CA ARG A 84 33.71 2.58 -6.10
C ARG A 84 33.25 3.30 -4.83
N MET A 85 32.09 2.94 -4.31
CA MET A 85 31.40 3.64 -3.22
C MET A 85 30.74 2.64 -2.26
N PRO A 86 31.52 1.79 -1.57
CA PRO A 86 30.97 0.72 -0.73
C PRO A 86 30.12 1.24 0.44
N GLU A 87 30.33 2.48 0.88
CA GLU A 87 29.56 3.15 1.94
C GLU A 87 28.12 3.53 1.54
N MET A 88 27.78 3.40 0.25
CA MET A 88 26.41 3.67 -0.22
C MET A 88 25.41 2.61 0.21
N VAL A 89 25.85 1.43 0.65
CA VAL A 89 24.95 0.35 0.99
C VAL A 89 24.19 0.62 2.29
N ALA A 90 22.96 0.14 2.35
CA ALA A 90 22.16 0.20 3.56
C ALA A 90 22.76 -0.72 4.64
N ILE A 91 22.66 -0.31 5.89
CA ILE A 91 23.01 -1.11 7.07
C ILE A 91 21.73 -1.47 7.80
N ASP A 92 21.53 -2.75 8.11
CA ASP A 92 20.34 -3.23 8.80
C ASP A 92 20.36 -2.89 10.30
N GLU A 93 19.26 -3.19 11.00
CA GLU A 93 19.10 -2.94 12.45
C GLU A 93 20.11 -3.70 13.33
N HIS A 94 20.75 -4.73 12.78
CA HIS A 94 21.80 -5.49 13.46
C HIS A 94 23.22 -4.98 13.15
N GLY A 95 23.34 -3.87 12.43
CA GLY A 95 24.62 -3.28 12.05
C GLY A 95 25.31 -3.98 10.88
N ARG A 96 24.60 -4.79 10.08
CA ARG A 96 25.17 -5.55 8.96
C ARG A 96 24.95 -4.81 7.64
N PRO A 97 26.00 -4.59 6.82
CA PRO A 97 25.84 -4.00 5.50
C PRO A 97 25.09 -4.96 4.55
N ARG A 98 24.22 -4.39 3.71
CA ARG A 98 23.54 -5.15 2.66
C ARG A 98 24.52 -5.48 1.52
N GLY A 99 24.59 -6.74 1.12
CA GLY A 99 25.51 -7.20 0.08
C GLY A 99 24.98 -6.98 -1.33
N PHE A 100 25.93 -6.85 -2.29
CA PHE A 100 25.60 -6.94 -3.72
C PHE A 100 25.12 -8.35 -4.10
N GLY A 101 24.31 -8.45 -5.15
CA GLY A 101 23.76 -9.73 -5.66
C GLY A 101 22.23 -9.79 -5.58
N SER A 102 21.60 -8.68 -5.21
CA SER A 102 20.17 -8.47 -5.18
C SER A 102 19.85 -7.05 -5.64
N ARG A 103 18.70 -6.54 -5.30
CA ARG A 103 18.23 -5.18 -5.60
C ARG A 103 18.02 -4.39 -4.30
N ARG A 104 18.00 -3.04 -4.38
CA ARG A 104 17.70 -2.13 -3.26
C ARG A 104 18.67 -2.22 -2.07
N HIS A 105 19.93 -2.50 -2.31
CA HIS A 105 20.95 -2.57 -1.27
C HIS A 105 21.57 -1.21 -0.90
N TYR A 106 21.06 -0.12 -1.46
CA TYR A 106 21.52 1.25 -1.23
C TYR A 106 20.82 1.93 -0.03
N CYS A 107 21.46 2.96 0.50
CA CYS A 107 20.89 3.85 1.51
C CYS A 107 20.29 5.09 0.85
N PHE A 108 19.01 5.38 1.10
CA PHE A 108 18.31 6.55 0.57
C PHE A 108 18.94 7.88 0.97
N SER A 109 19.71 7.94 2.07
CA SER A 109 20.36 9.15 2.57
C SER A 109 21.76 9.35 2.02
N HIS A 110 22.31 8.43 1.22
CA HIS A 110 23.68 8.52 0.75
C HIS A 110 23.82 9.47 -0.44
N GLU A 111 24.37 10.68 -0.23
CA GLU A 111 24.40 11.74 -1.24
C GLU A 111 25.20 11.40 -2.50
N GLY A 112 26.29 10.63 -2.36
CA GLY A 112 27.05 10.13 -3.52
C GLY A 112 26.18 9.23 -4.41
N TYR A 113 25.38 8.34 -3.81
CA TYR A 113 24.46 7.52 -4.56
C TYR A 113 23.33 8.33 -5.22
N ARG A 114 22.73 9.28 -4.51
CA ARG A 114 21.75 10.22 -5.07
C ARG A 114 22.31 10.97 -6.28
N THR A 115 23.58 11.39 -6.21
CA THR A 115 24.26 12.07 -7.33
C THR A 115 24.33 11.16 -8.57
N GLU A 116 24.68 9.89 -8.41
CA GLU A 116 24.72 8.95 -9.52
C GLU A 116 23.29 8.64 -10.05
N CYS A 117 22.30 8.57 -9.17
CA CYS A 117 20.89 8.43 -9.60
C CYS A 117 20.44 9.64 -10.42
N ARG A 118 20.73 10.86 -9.99
CA ARG A 118 20.42 12.07 -10.77
C ARG A 118 21.09 12.04 -12.15
N ARG A 119 22.32 11.57 -12.23
CA ARG A 119 23.08 11.46 -13.49
C ARG A 119 22.44 10.47 -14.45
N ILE A 120 22.17 9.24 -14.03
CA ILE A 120 21.57 8.23 -14.91
C ILE A 120 20.15 8.57 -15.32
N VAL A 121 19.33 9.10 -14.42
CA VAL A 121 17.96 9.55 -14.72
C VAL A 121 17.97 10.70 -15.72
N THR A 122 18.90 11.65 -15.58
CA THR A 122 19.07 12.74 -16.54
C THR A 122 19.43 12.19 -17.92
N ALA A 123 20.41 11.28 -18.02
CA ALA A 123 20.83 10.69 -19.30
C ALA A 123 19.69 9.93 -20.00
N LEU A 124 18.89 9.17 -19.24
CA LEU A 124 17.70 8.48 -19.75
C LEU A 124 16.64 9.47 -20.26
N ALA A 125 16.34 10.51 -19.47
CA ALA A 125 15.32 11.49 -19.82
C ALA A 125 15.72 12.35 -21.03
N GLU A 126 16.98 12.74 -21.16
CA GLU A 126 17.50 13.45 -22.33
C GLU A 126 17.39 12.60 -23.59
N ARG A 127 17.62 11.28 -23.49
CA ARG A 127 17.56 10.38 -24.63
C ARG A 127 16.14 10.01 -25.05
N TYR A 128 15.29 9.64 -24.11
CA TYR A 128 13.99 9.03 -24.38
C TYR A 128 12.79 9.91 -24.04
N GLY A 129 12.99 11.05 -23.38
CA GLY A 129 11.91 11.89 -22.89
C GLY A 129 10.94 12.42 -23.93
N ALA A 130 11.35 12.50 -25.19
CA ALA A 130 10.51 12.88 -26.32
C ALA A 130 10.16 11.71 -27.25
N HIS A 131 10.50 10.47 -26.90
CA HIS A 131 10.30 9.31 -27.77
C HIS A 131 8.80 9.00 -27.91
N PRO A 132 8.26 8.82 -29.15
CA PRO A 132 6.83 8.65 -29.38
C PRO A 132 6.24 7.36 -28.78
N ALA A 133 7.07 6.36 -28.50
CA ALA A 133 6.63 5.14 -27.80
C ALA A 133 6.44 5.35 -26.30
N LEU A 134 7.10 6.35 -25.69
CA LEU A 134 7.06 6.55 -24.25
C LEU A 134 5.68 7.02 -23.82
N ALA A 135 5.02 6.23 -22.98
CA ALA A 135 3.72 6.53 -22.42
C ALA A 135 3.82 7.04 -20.99
N MET A 136 4.81 6.54 -20.23
CA MET A 136 4.95 6.83 -18.81
C MET A 136 6.38 6.56 -18.34
N TRP A 137 6.86 7.32 -17.37
CA TRP A 137 8.05 7.01 -16.60
C TRP A 137 7.67 6.26 -15.32
N GLN A 138 8.44 5.25 -14.94
CA GLN A 138 8.39 4.70 -13.59
C GLN A 138 9.66 5.08 -12.83
N THR A 139 9.52 5.69 -11.65
CA THR A 139 10.67 5.92 -10.78
C THR A 139 11.01 4.64 -10.01
N ASP A 140 12.29 4.20 -10.08
CA ASP A 140 12.80 3.05 -9.30
C ASP A 140 11.90 1.80 -9.41
N ASN A 141 11.83 0.99 -8.36
CA ASN A 141 10.92 -0.15 -8.25
C ASN A 141 10.68 -0.50 -6.76
N GLU A 142 9.42 -0.51 -6.32
CA GLU A 142 8.99 -0.96 -4.98
C GLU A 142 9.89 -0.38 -3.86
N TYR A 143 9.89 0.93 -3.67
CA TYR A 143 10.72 1.58 -2.65
C TYR A 143 10.67 0.86 -1.30
N GLY A 144 11.85 0.60 -0.75
CA GLY A 144 12.01 0.07 0.60
C GLY A 144 11.70 -1.42 0.80
N CYS A 145 11.33 -2.14 -0.25
CA CYS A 145 11.08 -3.59 -0.16
C CYS A 145 12.25 -4.33 0.51
N HIS A 146 11.94 -5.38 1.27
CA HIS A 146 12.90 -6.21 2.02
C HIS A 146 13.64 -5.41 3.12
N ASP A 147 12.91 -4.62 3.90
CA ASP A 147 13.41 -3.88 5.07
C ASP A 147 14.57 -2.92 4.72
N THR A 148 14.46 -2.20 3.60
CA THR A 148 15.50 -1.28 3.15
C THR A 148 15.13 0.21 3.28
N VAL A 149 13.95 0.54 3.83
CA VAL A 149 13.59 1.92 4.18
C VAL A 149 14.48 2.45 5.28
N LEU A 150 14.65 1.67 6.35
CA LEU A 150 15.55 2.01 7.44
C LEU A 150 16.99 1.60 7.08
N SER A 151 17.91 2.55 7.20
CA SER A 151 19.35 2.28 7.11
C SER A 151 20.06 2.91 8.30
N PHE A 152 20.88 2.15 8.98
CA PHE A 152 21.64 2.57 10.15
C PHE A 152 23.11 2.90 9.79
N SER A 153 23.33 3.36 8.55
CA SER A 153 24.62 3.79 8.03
C SER A 153 25.02 5.18 8.55
N ASP A 154 26.31 5.51 8.43
CA ASP A 154 26.83 6.85 8.78
C ASP A 154 26.16 7.96 7.96
N ALA A 155 25.84 7.69 6.68
CA ALA A 155 25.10 8.62 5.84
C ALA A 155 23.69 8.89 6.40
N SER A 156 22.99 7.84 6.84
CA SER A 156 21.68 7.97 7.47
C SER A 156 21.76 8.71 8.81
N ALA A 157 22.75 8.38 9.66
CA ALA A 157 22.97 9.04 10.94
C ALA A 157 23.24 10.54 10.75
N SER A 158 24.08 10.90 9.78
CA SER A 158 24.40 12.31 9.48
C SER A 158 23.17 13.07 8.98
N ALA A 159 22.40 12.49 8.06
CA ALA A 159 21.17 13.09 7.54
C ALA A 159 20.10 13.23 8.62
N PHE A 160 19.97 12.23 9.52
CA PHE A 160 19.02 12.26 10.64
C PHE A 160 19.33 13.39 11.62
N ARG A 161 20.60 13.63 11.95
CA ARG A 161 21.02 14.75 12.80
C ARG A 161 20.63 16.11 12.20
N GLY A 162 20.78 16.27 10.88
CA GLY A 162 20.32 17.44 10.15
C GLY A 162 18.79 17.61 10.21
N TRP A 163 18.05 16.52 10.01
CA TRP A 163 16.59 16.49 10.10
C TRP A 163 16.09 16.86 11.50
N LEU A 164 16.73 16.31 12.56
CA LEU A 164 16.42 16.67 13.95
C LEU A 164 16.69 18.13 14.26
N SER A 165 17.82 18.66 13.77
CA SER A 165 18.16 20.07 13.95
C SER A 165 17.12 20.99 13.28
N ALA A 166 16.65 20.64 12.09
CA ALA A 166 15.60 21.39 11.40
C ALA A 166 14.25 21.31 12.15
N ARG A 167 13.93 20.15 12.73
CA ARG A 167 12.65 19.91 13.42
C ARG A 167 12.58 20.57 14.80
N TYR A 168 13.63 20.47 15.59
CA TYR A 168 13.65 20.90 17.00
C TYR A 168 14.35 22.22 17.26
N GLY A 169 15.23 22.64 16.39
CA GLY A 169 16.03 23.88 16.52
C GLY A 169 17.12 23.81 17.58
N THR A 170 16.87 23.22 18.75
CA THR A 170 17.83 23.07 19.84
C THR A 170 17.84 21.65 20.44
N PRO A 171 18.99 21.18 20.96
CA PRO A 171 19.06 19.91 21.69
C PRO A 171 18.17 19.87 22.92
N GLN A 172 17.95 20.99 23.61
CA GLN A 172 17.04 21.05 24.75
C GLN A 172 15.60 20.78 24.34
N ALA A 173 15.12 21.38 23.25
CA ALA A 173 13.78 21.13 22.72
C ALA A 173 13.57 19.65 22.31
N LEU A 174 14.61 19.02 21.75
CA LEU A 174 14.60 17.59 21.47
C LEU A 174 14.52 16.76 22.75
N ASN A 175 15.37 17.04 23.74
CA ASN A 175 15.36 16.34 25.02
C ASN A 175 14.02 16.46 25.74
N ASP A 176 13.43 17.66 25.74
CA ASP A 176 12.12 17.91 26.31
C ASP A 176 11.03 17.13 25.56
N ALA A 177 11.04 17.16 24.23
CA ALA A 177 10.07 16.44 23.40
C ALA A 177 10.14 14.92 23.62
N TRP A 178 11.33 14.35 23.60
CA TRP A 178 11.55 12.91 23.78
C TRP A 178 11.46 12.45 25.23
N GLY A 179 11.53 13.37 26.22
CA GLY A 179 11.54 13.03 27.64
C GLY A 179 12.84 12.33 28.05
N ASN A 180 13.98 12.76 27.52
CA ASN A 180 15.29 12.12 27.68
C ASN A 180 15.86 12.21 29.09
N VAL A 181 15.25 12.97 30.00
CA VAL A 181 15.54 12.89 31.44
C VAL A 181 15.34 11.48 31.98
N PHE A 182 14.49 10.68 31.34
CA PHE A 182 14.28 9.27 31.67
C PHE A 182 15.55 8.47 31.35
N TRP A 183 16.10 7.75 32.28
CA TRP A 183 17.36 6.98 32.20
C TRP A 183 18.60 7.78 31.78
N SER A 184 18.62 9.11 32.00
CA SER A 184 19.76 9.98 31.69
C SER A 184 20.18 9.95 30.21
N MET A 185 19.22 9.99 29.30
CA MET A 185 19.44 9.92 27.85
C MET A 185 19.57 11.30 27.18
N GLU A 186 19.82 12.38 27.96
CA GLU A 186 19.89 13.73 27.44
C GLU A 186 21.13 13.96 26.55
N TYR A 187 20.91 14.61 25.41
CA TYR A 187 21.93 15.01 24.45
C TYR A 187 22.30 16.49 24.64
N ARG A 188 23.57 16.84 24.48
CA ARG A 188 24.08 18.23 24.54
C ARG A 188 24.16 18.86 23.16
N SER A 189 24.22 18.04 22.12
CA SER A 189 24.28 18.48 20.73
C SER A 189 23.61 17.44 19.83
N PHE A 190 23.10 17.85 18.65
CA PHE A 190 22.58 16.92 17.66
C PHE A 190 23.63 15.93 17.13
N ALA A 191 24.93 16.30 17.20
CA ALA A 191 26.04 15.44 16.80
C ALA A 191 26.17 14.17 17.67
N GLU A 192 25.61 14.19 18.88
CA GLU A 192 25.63 13.05 19.81
C GLU A 192 24.48 12.03 19.53
N VAL A 193 23.52 12.38 18.69
CA VAL A 193 22.37 11.52 18.42
C VAL A 193 22.73 10.49 17.36
N ASP A 194 22.68 9.22 17.75
CA ASP A 194 22.82 8.08 16.85
C ASP A 194 21.43 7.51 16.46
N PRO A 195 21.31 6.73 15.39
CA PRO A 195 20.08 6.00 15.09
C PRO A 195 19.66 5.04 16.24
N PRO A 196 18.34 4.81 16.47
CA PRO A 196 17.84 4.11 17.65
C PRO A 196 17.95 2.57 17.56
N HIS A 197 19.13 2.03 17.26
CA HIS A 197 19.36 0.58 17.14
C HIS A 197 20.52 0.14 18.06
N LEU A 198 20.65 -1.17 18.25
CA LEU A 198 21.69 -1.82 19.06
C LEU A 198 21.70 -1.38 20.54
N THR A 199 20.62 -0.80 21.03
CA THR A 199 20.45 -0.51 22.45
C THR A 199 20.25 -1.80 23.25
N VAL A 200 20.62 -1.79 24.54
CA VAL A 200 20.57 -2.98 25.41
C VAL A 200 19.12 -3.48 25.60
N THR A 201 18.20 -2.56 25.70
CA THR A 201 16.75 -2.80 25.73
C THR A 201 16.07 -1.86 24.73
N GLU A 202 14.76 -1.70 24.79
CA GLU A 202 14.01 -0.85 23.86
C GLU A 202 14.54 0.59 23.91
N ALA A 203 14.85 1.15 22.75
CA ALA A 203 15.18 2.57 22.63
C ALA A 203 13.96 3.45 22.88
N ASN A 204 14.20 4.75 23.13
CA ASN A 204 13.12 5.73 23.35
C ASN A 204 12.11 5.70 22.19
N PRO A 205 10.80 5.49 22.45
CA PRO A 205 9.79 5.37 21.39
C PRO A 205 9.61 6.66 20.57
N ALA A 206 9.84 7.85 21.16
CA ALA A 206 9.83 9.11 20.43
C ALA A 206 11.01 9.19 19.43
N HIS A 207 12.17 8.68 19.81
CA HIS A 207 13.34 8.56 18.95
C HIS A 207 13.07 7.62 17.76
N TRP A 208 12.48 6.44 18.02
CA TRP A 208 12.05 5.51 16.97
C TRP A 208 11.05 6.12 16.02
N LEU A 209 10.05 6.85 16.53
CA LEU A 209 9.04 7.48 15.68
C LEU A 209 9.66 8.55 14.78
N ASP A 210 10.55 9.39 15.32
CA ASP A 210 11.22 10.40 14.52
C ASP A 210 12.18 9.78 13.50
N TYR A 211 12.81 8.65 13.83
CA TYR A 211 13.64 7.92 12.87
C TYR A 211 12.80 7.32 11.72
N ARG A 212 11.60 6.81 12.01
CA ARG A 212 10.63 6.35 11.01
C ARG A 212 10.15 7.49 10.11
N ARG A 213 9.81 8.64 10.70
CA ARG A 213 9.43 9.85 9.94
C ARG A 213 10.56 10.31 9.02
N PHE A 214 11.76 10.41 9.56
CA PHE A 214 12.96 10.75 8.81
C PHE A 214 13.18 9.79 7.64
N ALA A 215 13.16 8.50 7.88
CA ALA A 215 13.37 7.49 6.83
C ALA A 215 12.30 7.57 5.73
N SER A 216 11.04 7.79 6.10
CA SER A 216 9.97 8.04 5.14
C SER A 216 10.21 9.30 4.31
N ASP A 217 10.65 10.39 4.94
CA ASP A 217 11.00 11.64 4.25
C ASP A 217 12.18 11.44 3.29
N GLN A 218 13.16 10.56 3.63
CA GLN A 218 14.27 10.23 2.74
C GLN A 218 13.80 9.51 1.48
N VAL A 219 12.86 8.56 1.58
CA VAL A 219 12.25 7.91 0.43
C VAL A 219 11.50 8.92 -0.44
N ALA A 220 10.66 9.76 0.16
CA ALA A 220 9.91 10.76 -0.57
C ALA A 220 10.82 11.78 -1.28
N SER A 221 11.88 12.24 -0.62
CA SER A 221 12.84 13.17 -1.22
C SER A 221 13.65 12.53 -2.34
N PHE A 222 14.03 11.26 -2.19
CA PHE A 222 14.70 10.49 -3.25
C PHE A 222 13.84 10.32 -4.50
N ASN A 223 12.54 10.04 -4.31
CA ASN A 223 11.59 10.02 -5.42
C ASN A 223 11.46 11.39 -6.09
N ARG A 224 11.32 12.46 -5.29
CA ARG A 224 11.13 13.83 -5.80
C ARG A 224 12.31 14.29 -6.66
N GLU A 225 13.55 13.97 -6.29
CA GLU A 225 14.71 14.28 -7.13
C GLU A 225 14.63 13.68 -8.52
N GLN A 226 14.15 12.44 -8.64
CA GLN A 226 13.94 11.79 -9.94
C GLN A 226 12.77 12.43 -10.69
N VAL A 227 11.65 12.65 -10.01
CA VAL A 227 10.46 13.30 -10.57
C VAL A 227 10.79 14.69 -11.13
N ASP A 228 11.54 15.51 -10.39
CA ASP A 228 11.92 16.87 -10.82
C ASP A 228 12.75 16.84 -12.11
N ILE A 229 13.64 15.87 -12.27
CA ILE A 229 14.43 15.69 -13.49
C ILE A 229 13.51 15.29 -14.65
N LEU A 230 12.66 14.29 -14.44
CA LEU A 230 11.73 13.77 -15.45
C LEU A 230 10.74 14.85 -15.90
N ARG A 231 10.15 15.61 -14.97
CA ARG A 231 9.26 16.73 -15.28
C ARG A 231 9.93 17.79 -16.14
N ARG A 232 11.17 18.13 -15.84
CA ARG A 232 11.93 19.15 -16.59
C ARG A 232 12.25 18.69 -18.01
N LEU A 233 12.66 17.43 -18.20
CA LEU A 233 13.16 16.92 -19.47
C LEU A 233 12.10 16.20 -20.31
N SER A 234 10.99 15.80 -19.70
CA SER A 234 9.90 15.05 -20.31
C SER A 234 8.53 15.53 -19.80
N PRO A 235 8.19 16.82 -19.94
CA PRO A 235 7.08 17.46 -19.23
C PRO A 235 5.69 16.98 -19.62
N LEU A 236 5.54 16.25 -20.72
CA LEU A 236 4.25 15.77 -21.24
C LEU A 236 4.00 14.29 -20.96
N VAL A 237 4.93 13.63 -20.28
CA VAL A 237 4.86 12.19 -19.98
C VAL A 237 4.50 12.00 -18.51
N ASP A 238 3.47 11.21 -18.25
CA ASP A 238 3.07 10.85 -16.89
C ASP A 238 4.18 10.09 -16.15
N ILE A 239 4.24 10.30 -14.85
CA ILE A 239 5.19 9.62 -13.96
C ILE A 239 4.42 8.73 -12.99
N THR A 240 4.92 7.52 -12.76
CA THR A 240 4.39 6.55 -11.80
C THR A 240 5.48 5.98 -10.89
N HIS A 241 5.04 5.36 -9.81
CA HIS A 241 5.82 4.43 -8.98
C HIS A 241 4.95 3.24 -8.63
N ASN A 242 5.54 2.03 -8.58
CA ASN A 242 4.85 0.82 -8.17
C ASN A 242 5.03 0.55 -6.67
N PHE A 243 3.95 0.70 -5.92
CA PHE A 243 3.91 0.45 -4.48
C PHE A 243 3.62 -1.02 -4.18
N MET A 244 4.12 -1.51 -3.04
CA MET A 244 3.78 -2.85 -2.54
C MET A 244 2.50 -2.86 -1.70
N GLY A 245 1.74 -3.96 -1.79
CA GLY A 245 0.60 -4.19 -0.92
C GLY A 245 0.99 -4.53 0.53
N PHE A 246 0.14 -4.13 1.47
CA PHE A 246 0.32 -4.30 2.93
C PHE A 246 1.69 -3.81 3.45
N PHE A 247 2.21 -2.76 2.86
CA PHE A 247 3.51 -2.20 3.18
C PHE A 247 3.37 -0.82 3.81
N THR A 248 3.87 -0.63 5.01
CA THR A 248 3.72 0.60 5.79
C THR A 248 5.05 1.21 6.23
N GLU A 249 6.17 0.82 5.61
CA GLU A 249 7.49 1.25 6.05
C GLU A 249 7.78 2.73 5.76
N PHE A 250 7.06 3.35 4.81
CA PHE A 250 7.07 4.79 4.55
C PHE A 250 5.68 5.30 4.18
N ASP A 251 5.48 6.61 4.16
CA ASP A 251 4.21 7.25 3.80
C ASP A 251 4.02 7.29 2.27
N HIS A 252 3.18 6.40 1.74
CA HIS A 252 2.89 6.35 0.30
C HIS A 252 2.13 7.59 -0.20
N HIS A 253 1.38 8.28 0.67
CA HIS A 253 0.75 9.56 0.28
C HIS A 253 1.81 10.64 -0.01
N ALA A 254 2.98 10.60 0.68
CA ALA A 254 4.06 11.54 0.44
C ALA A 254 4.67 11.36 -0.95
N VAL A 255 4.92 10.11 -1.37
CA VAL A 255 5.41 9.78 -2.72
C VAL A 255 4.31 9.95 -3.76
N GLY A 256 3.08 9.55 -3.44
CA GLY A 256 1.92 9.63 -4.33
C GLY A 256 1.58 11.05 -4.79
N ARG A 257 1.89 12.08 -3.95
CA ARG A 257 1.73 13.49 -4.34
C ARG A 257 2.71 13.96 -5.44
N ASP A 258 3.82 13.28 -5.61
CA ASP A 258 4.85 13.65 -6.59
C ASP A 258 4.62 12.99 -7.95
N VAL A 259 3.88 11.87 -8.00
CA VAL A 259 3.58 11.12 -9.23
C VAL A 259 2.20 11.47 -9.79
N ASP A 260 1.98 11.21 -11.09
CA ASP A 260 0.68 11.44 -11.74
C ASP A 260 -0.28 10.27 -11.56
N VAL A 261 0.27 9.05 -11.53
CA VAL A 261 -0.49 7.80 -11.41
C VAL A 261 0.17 6.95 -10.34
N ALA A 262 -0.53 6.64 -9.25
CA ALA A 262 -0.03 5.65 -8.31
C ALA A 262 -0.30 4.25 -8.85
N THR A 263 0.73 3.44 -9.04
CA THR A 263 0.55 2.03 -9.36
C THR A 263 0.96 1.14 -8.20
N TRP A 264 0.50 -0.09 -8.18
CA TRP A 264 0.85 -1.05 -7.14
C TRP A 264 0.95 -2.47 -7.67
N ASP A 265 1.53 -3.36 -6.87
CA ASP A 265 1.84 -4.72 -7.26
C ASP A 265 0.87 -5.68 -6.56
N SER A 266 -0.02 -6.29 -7.36
CA SER A 266 -1.17 -7.06 -6.93
C SER A 266 -0.88 -8.57 -7.00
N TYR A 267 -0.61 -9.15 -5.84
CA TYR A 267 -0.33 -10.58 -5.68
C TYR A 267 -1.31 -11.23 -4.68
N PRO A 268 -2.62 -11.36 -5.00
CA PRO A 268 -3.64 -11.74 -4.04
C PRO A 268 -3.39 -13.08 -3.34
N LEU A 269 -2.86 -14.08 -4.05
CA LEU A 269 -2.56 -15.38 -3.45
C LEU A 269 -1.31 -15.33 -2.57
N GLY A 270 -0.26 -14.63 -3.02
CA GLY A 270 0.95 -14.44 -2.25
C GLY A 270 0.69 -13.69 -0.94
N PHE A 271 -0.11 -12.64 -1.00
CA PHE A 271 -0.49 -11.86 0.20
C PHE A 271 -1.38 -12.65 1.16
N LEU A 272 -2.33 -13.42 0.66
CA LEU A 272 -3.14 -14.31 1.50
C LEU A 272 -2.24 -15.26 2.32
N GLU A 273 -1.22 -15.84 1.71
CA GLU A 273 -0.30 -16.77 2.37
C GLU A 273 0.69 -16.08 3.32
N GLN A 274 1.16 -14.88 2.99
CA GLN A 274 2.23 -14.20 3.71
C GLN A 274 1.74 -13.43 4.94
N PHE A 275 0.53 -12.87 4.91
CA PHE A 275 0.04 -11.97 5.95
C PHE A 275 -0.84 -12.70 6.99
N TRP A 276 -1.50 -11.96 7.88
CA TRP A 276 -2.15 -12.38 9.13
C TRP A 276 -3.40 -13.26 8.98
N PHE A 277 -3.84 -13.52 7.77
CA PHE A 277 -5.06 -14.30 7.53
C PHE A 277 -5.05 -15.64 8.26
N SER A 278 -6.21 -16.02 8.82
CA SER A 278 -6.38 -17.25 9.55
C SER A 278 -6.19 -18.48 8.64
N ARG A 279 -5.96 -19.64 9.27
CA ARG A 279 -5.85 -20.90 8.54
C ARG A 279 -7.11 -21.22 7.71
N ASP A 280 -8.29 -20.88 8.26
CA ASP A 280 -9.57 -21.14 7.60
C ASP A 280 -9.76 -20.21 6.39
N GLU A 281 -9.42 -18.93 6.50
CA GLU A 281 -9.43 -17.99 5.38
C GLU A 281 -8.44 -18.41 4.28
N LYS A 282 -7.23 -18.81 4.65
CA LYS A 282 -6.24 -19.35 3.70
C LYS A 282 -6.74 -20.60 2.99
N ALA A 283 -7.45 -21.48 3.68
CA ALA A 283 -8.04 -22.67 3.08
C ALA A 283 -9.24 -22.34 2.17
N ALA A 284 -10.12 -21.44 2.61
CA ALA A 284 -11.31 -21.03 1.87
C ALA A 284 -10.99 -20.33 0.56
N TYR A 285 -9.95 -19.48 0.56
CA TYR A 285 -9.58 -18.62 -0.57
C TYR A 285 -8.23 -18.98 -1.20
N LEU A 286 -7.79 -20.24 -1.02
CA LEU A 286 -6.47 -20.74 -1.44
C LEU A 286 -6.08 -20.35 -2.87
N ARG A 287 -7.02 -20.39 -3.81
CA ARG A 287 -6.78 -20.18 -5.24
C ARG A 287 -7.45 -18.92 -5.80
N GLN A 288 -8.15 -18.18 -4.96
CA GLN A 288 -8.89 -16.97 -5.32
C GLN A 288 -8.26 -15.70 -4.74
N GLY A 289 -7.50 -15.83 -3.64
CA GLY A 289 -7.16 -14.71 -2.78
C GLY A 289 -8.38 -14.27 -1.96
N HIS A 290 -8.14 -13.64 -0.81
CA HIS A 290 -9.24 -13.08 -0.02
C HIS A 290 -9.94 -11.96 -0.82
N PRO A 291 -11.30 -11.91 -0.83
CA PRO A 291 -12.08 -11.03 -1.71
C PRO A 291 -11.80 -9.53 -1.57
N ASP A 292 -11.19 -9.12 -0.46
CA ASP A 292 -10.94 -7.71 -0.18
C ASP A 292 -9.46 -7.32 -0.28
N ILE A 293 -8.52 -8.25 -0.54
CA ILE A 293 -7.08 -7.92 -0.64
C ILE A 293 -6.82 -6.94 -1.79
N ALA A 294 -7.24 -7.30 -3.02
CA ALA A 294 -7.02 -6.44 -4.18
C ALA A 294 -7.81 -5.13 -4.05
N ALA A 295 -9.08 -5.21 -3.71
CA ALA A 295 -9.97 -4.05 -3.56
C ALA A 295 -9.46 -3.03 -2.54
N PHE A 296 -8.94 -3.47 -1.37
CA PHE A 296 -8.35 -2.59 -0.36
C PHE A 296 -7.21 -1.75 -0.94
N HIS A 297 -6.31 -2.38 -1.66
CA HIS A 297 -5.17 -1.68 -2.25
C HIS A 297 -5.57 -0.80 -3.45
N HIS A 298 -6.56 -1.21 -4.24
CA HIS A 298 -7.13 -0.39 -5.29
C HIS A 298 -7.65 0.95 -4.73
N ASP A 299 -8.42 0.88 -3.65
CA ASP A 299 -8.98 2.06 -3.00
C ASP A 299 -7.90 2.88 -2.27
N LEU A 300 -6.87 2.24 -1.67
CA LEU A 300 -5.75 2.92 -1.02
C LEU A 300 -4.91 3.72 -2.04
N TYR A 301 -4.48 3.07 -3.13
CA TYR A 301 -3.61 3.74 -4.10
C TYR A 301 -4.34 4.76 -4.95
N ARG A 302 -5.65 4.59 -5.18
CA ARG A 302 -6.48 5.67 -5.72
C ARG A 302 -6.45 6.91 -4.82
N GLY A 303 -6.47 6.74 -3.51
CA GLY A 303 -6.37 7.83 -2.54
C GLY A 303 -4.98 8.48 -2.43
N CYS A 304 -3.92 7.83 -2.93
CA CYS A 304 -2.54 8.35 -2.82
C CYS A 304 -2.19 9.41 -3.87
N SER A 305 -2.77 9.38 -5.08
CA SER A 305 -2.38 10.20 -6.23
C SER A 305 -3.51 11.01 -6.85
N GLY A 306 -4.41 11.54 -6.03
CA GLY A 306 -5.50 12.39 -6.55
C GLY A 306 -6.52 11.67 -7.44
N GLY A 307 -6.62 10.34 -7.33
CA GLY A 307 -7.62 9.52 -8.01
C GLY A 307 -7.11 8.74 -9.24
N ARG A 308 -5.92 9.05 -9.78
CA ARG A 308 -5.32 8.32 -10.90
C ARG A 308 -4.47 7.16 -10.40
N TRP A 309 -4.78 5.94 -10.80
CA TRP A 309 -4.08 4.77 -10.29
C TRP A 309 -4.14 3.58 -11.26
N GLY A 310 -3.33 2.54 -10.99
CA GLY A 310 -3.32 1.30 -11.76
C GLY A 310 -2.60 0.16 -11.05
N VAL A 311 -2.59 -1.00 -11.69
CA VAL A 311 -1.82 -2.17 -11.26
C VAL A 311 -0.62 -2.32 -12.19
N MET A 312 0.61 -2.24 -11.63
CA MET A 312 1.83 -2.39 -12.41
C MET A 312 2.26 -3.85 -12.52
N GLU A 313 2.00 -4.64 -11.49
CA GLU A 313 2.33 -6.05 -11.45
C GLU A 313 1.13 -6.86 -10.99
N GLN A 314 0.34 -7.37 -11.94
CA GLN A 314 -0.76 -8.28 -11.64
C GLN A 314 -0.26 -9.72 -11.67
N GLN A 315 -0.58 -10.48 -10.63
CA GLN A 315 -0.27 -11.91 -10.54
C GLN A 315 -0.92 -12.72 -11.67
N PRO A 316 -0.16 -13.43 -12.53
CA PRO A 316 -0.72 -14.26 -13.61
C PRO A 316 -0.78 -15.75 -13.24
N GLY A 317 -0.11 -16.17 -12.16
CA GLY A 317 0.03 -17.57 -11.77
C GLY A 317 0.71 -17.69 -10.42
N PRO A 318 1.31 -18.84 -10.08
CA PRO A 318 2.10 -18.98 -8.87
C PRO A 318 3.21 -17.94 -8.78
N VAL A 319 3.40 -17.35 -7.59
CA VAL A 319 4.60 -16.57 -7.25
C VAL A 319 5.67 -17.52 -6.69
N ASN A 320 6.84 -17.01 -6.28
CA ASN A 320 7.93 -17.83 -5.73
C ASN A 320 8.39 -17.41 -4.33
N TRP A 321 7.81 -16.33 -3.78
CA TRP A 321 8.26 -15.67 -2.56
C TRP A 321 7.35 -15.89 -1.34
N ALA A 322 6.12 -16.38 -1.53
CA ALA A 322 5.23 -16.69 -0.43
C ALA A 322 5.57 -18.05 0.20
N ARG A 323 5.04 -18.31 1.40
CA ARG A 323 5.25 -19.58 2.11
C ARG A 323 4.70 -20.79 1.33
N PHE A 324 3.57 -20.58 0.65
CA PHE A 324 2.97 -21.51 -0.30
C PHE A 324 2.55 -20.72 -1.54
N ASN A 325 2.67 -21.32 -2.71
CA ASN A 325 2.49 -20.64 -3.99
C ASN A 325 1.49 -21.39 -4.87
N PRO A 326 0.19 -21.38 -4.53
CA PRO A 326 -0.84 -22.06 -5.31
C PRO A 326 -1.05 -21.38 -6.66
N ALA A 327 -1.55 -22.15 -7.64
CA ALA A 327 -2.04 -21.60 -8.90
C ALA A 327 -3.44 -20.97 -8.70
N PRO A 328 -3.76 -19.88 -9.39
CA PRO A 328 -5.11 -19.32 -9.41
C PRO A 328 -6.17 -20.35 -9.87
N LEU A 329 -7.38 -20.23 -9.34
CA LEU A 329 -8.53 -20.92 -9.93
C LEU A 329 -8.77 -20.35 -11.34
N PRO A 330 -9.06 -21.20 -12.35
CA PRO A 330 -9.38 -20.72 -13.69
C PRO A 330 -10.46 -19.63 -13.69
N GLY A 331 -10.20 -18.51 -14.34
CA GLY A 331 -11.04 -17.31 -14.35
C GLY A 331 -10.60 -16.20 -13.40
N MET A 332 -9.74 -16.49 -12.41
CA MET A 332 -9.36 -15.49 -11.41
C MET A 332 -8.48 -14.37 -11.95
N VAL A 333 -7.60 -14.64 -12.92
CA VAL A 333 -6.73 -13.60 -13.51
C VAL A 333 -7.59 -12.57 -14.26
N ALA A 334 -8.62 -13.03 -14.97
CA ALA A 334 -9.60 -12.15 -15.60
C ALA A 334 -10.43 -11.39 -14.56
N LEU A 335 -10.91 -12.06 -13.51
CA LEU A 335 -11.69 -11.45 -12.44
C LEU A 335 -10.90 -10.32 -11.75
N TRP A 336 -9.66 -10.54 -11.33
CA TRP A 336 -8.83 -9.50 -10.71
C TRP A 336 -8.60 -8.30 -11.64
N THR A 337 -8.43 -8.56 -12.94
CA THR A 337 -8.30 -7.49 -13.95
C THR A 337 -9.57 -6.66 -14.06
N LEU A 338 -10.74 -7.30 -14.05
CA LEU A 338 -12.02 -6.61 -14.10
C LEU A 338 -12.37 -5.91 -12.79
N GLU A 339 -11.92 -6.44 -11.65
CA GLU A 339 -12.07 -5.74 -10.36
C GLU A 339 -11.24 -4.44 -10.34
N ALA A 340 -9.99 -4.47 -10.83
CA ALA A 340 -9.20 -3.25 -10.97
C ALA A 340 -9.93 -2.22 -11.86
N CYS A 341 -10.56 -2.67 -12.97
CA CYS A 341 -11.39 -1.83 -13.81
C CYS A 341 -12.60 -1.24 -13.05
N ALA A 342 -13.33 -2.06 -12.28
CA ALA A 342 -14.47 -1.62 -11.49
C ALA A 342 -14.10 -0.54 -10.45
N HIS A 343 -12.87 -0.57 -9.94
CA HIS A 343 -12.31 0.43 -9.04
C HIS A 343 -11.71 1.65 -9.79
N GLY A 344 -11.73 1.68 -11.12
CA GLY A 344 -11.30 2.81 -11.94
C GLY A 344 -9.82 2.83 -12.27
N ALA A 345 -9.14 1.70 -12.33
CA ALA A 345 -7.74 1.61 -12.77
C ALA A 345 -7.55 2.14 -14.19
N GLU A 346 -6.47 2.91 -14.44
CA GLU A 346 -6.09 3.34 -15.79
C GLU A 346 -5.36 2.24 -16.55
N LEU A 347 -4.63 1.39 -15.83
CA LEU A 347 -3.88 0.28 -16.40
C LEU A 347 -3.87 -0.94 -15.48
N THR A 348 -3.73 -2.13 -16.10
CA THR A 348 -3.36 -3.38 -15.43
C THR A 348 -2.27 -4.06 -16.24
N SER A 349 -1.09 -4.21 -15.64
CA SER A 349 0.09 -4.80 -16.25
C SER A 349 0.44 -6.10 -15.52
N TYR A 350 0.73 -7.15 -16.26
CA TYR A 350 0.99 -8.48 -15.68
C TYR A 350 2.49 -8.68 -15.44
N PHE A 351 2.85 -9.19 -14.27
CA PHE A 351 4.20 -9.59 -14.00
C PHE A 351 4.32 -11.10 -14.15
N ARG A 352 4.90 -11.60 -15.25
CA ARG A 352 5.64 -10.95 -16.31
C ARG A 352 5.26 -11.56 -17.68
N TRP A 353 5.78 -11.04 -18.78
CA TRP A 353 5.53 -11.60 -20.11
C TRP A 353 5.94 -13.08 -20.20
N ARG A 354 7.20 -13.41 -19.88
CA ARG A 354 7.70 -14.79 -19.93
C ARG A 354 8.40 -15.13 -18.63
N GLN A 355 8.09 -16.28 -18.06
CA GLN A 355 8.75 -16.85 -16.88
C GLN A 355 10.23 -17.04 -17.17
N ALA A 356 11.10 -16.55 -16.27
CA ALA A 356 12.54 -16.65 -16.43
C ALA A 356 13.03 -18.08 -16.12
N PRO A 357 13.84 -18.69 -16.97
CA PRO A 357 14.45 -20.00 -16.69
C PRO A 357 15.73 -19.92 -15.85
N PHE A 358 16.06 -18.74 -15.32
CA PHE A 358 17.29 -18.47 -14.58
C PHE A 358 17.05 -17.48 -13.45
N ALA A 359 18.06 -17.31 -12.58
CA ALA A 359 18.11 -16.39 -11.44
C ALA A 359 17.03 -16.65 -10.36
N GLN A 360 16.70 -15.65 -9.57
CA GLN A 360 15.92 -15.81 -8.35
C GLN A 360 14.42 -16.10 -8.60
N GLU A 361 13.89 -15.69 -9.74
CA GLU A 361 12.44 -15.76 -10.03
C GLU A 361 12.05 -16.88 -11.00
N GLN A 362 12.82 -17.98 -11.01
CA GLN A 362 12.57 -19.11 -11.92
C GLN A 362 11.18 -19.74 -11.74
N MET A 363 10.64 -19.69 -10.53
CA MET A 363 9.31 -20.25 -10.23
C MET A 363 8.20 -19.21 -10.24
N HIS A 364 8.51 -17.95 -10.56
CA HIS A 364 7.50 -16.89 -10.74
C HIS A 364 6.86 -17.01 -12.12
N ALA A 365 5.56 -17.28 -12.15
CA ALA A 365 4.84 -17.46 -13.41
C ALA A 365 4.86 -16.20 -14.30
N GLY A 366 4.76 -16.42 -15.61
CA GLY A 366 4.54 -15.39 -16.63
C GLY A 366 3.28 -15.65 -17.44
N LEU A 367 2.98 -14.80 -18.42
CA LEU A 367 1.96 -15.06 -19.44
C LEU A 367 2.40 -16.14 -20.42
N LEU A 368 3.72 -16.29 -20.56
CA LEU A 368 4.35 -17.41 -21.27
C LEU A 368 5.20 -18.22 -20.31
N ARG A 369 5.28 -19.52 -20.57
CA ARG A 369 6.21 -20.44 -19.91
C ARG A 369 7.64 -20.22 -20.44
N PRO A 370 8.68 -20.81 -19.80
CA PRO A 370 10.06 -20.66 -20.27
C PRO A 370 10.32 -21.14 -21.71
N ASP A 371 9.55 -22.09 -22.20
CA ASP A 371 9.59 -22.61 -23.57
C ASP A 371 8.82 -21.76 -24.58
N SER A 372 8.33 -20.60 -24.16
CA SER A 372 7.51 -19.66 -24.95
C SER A 372 6.09 -20.16 -25.28
N SER A 373 5.65 -21.30 -24.75
CA SER A 373 4.24 -21.71 -24.80
C SER A 373 3.40 -20.81 -23.91
N GLU A 374 2.11 -20.66 -24.22
CA GLU A 374 1.18 -19.87 -23.40
C GLU A 374 0.94 -20.54 -22.05
N ALA A 375 1.00 -19.73 -20.97
CA ALA A 375 0.56 -20.14 -19.65
C ALA A 375 -0.98 -20.01 -19.51
N GLU A 376 -1.50 -20.54 -18.42
CA GLU A 376 -2.94 -20.59 -18.12
C GLU A 376 -3.60 -19.20 -18.10
N ALA A 377 -2.86 -18.16 -17.71
CA ALA A 377 -3.34 -16.78 -17.68
C ALA A 377 -3.57 -16.17 -19.08
N ALA A 378 -2.88 -16.61 -20.12
CA ALA A 378 -2.94 -15.98 -21.45
C ALA A 378 -4.35 -15.94 -22.05
N PRO A 379 -5.16 -17.02 -22.06
CA PRO A 379 -6.54 -16.96 -22.51
C PRO A 379 -7.42 -16.06 -21.62
N GLU A 380 -7.16 -15.98 -20.31
CA GLU A 380 -7.90 -15.12 -19.38
C GLU A 380 -7.63 -13.62 -19.63
N VAL A 381 -6.40 -13.27 -19.96
CA VAL A 381 -6.04 -11.90 -20.37
C VAL A 381 -6.80 -11.48 -21.63
N ARG A 382 -6.90 -12.37 -22.64
CA ARG A 382 -7.69 -12.10 -23.84
C ARG A 382 -9.19 -11.94 -23.53
N ALA A 383 -9.73 -12.77 -22.63
CA ALA A 383 -11.11 -12.66 -22.20
C ALA A 383 -11.38 -11.33 -21.47
N ALA A 384 -10.49 -10.93 -20.56
CA ALA A 384 -10.58 -9.63 -19.89
C ALA A 384 -10.49 -8.48 -20.90
N ALA A 385 -9.56 -8.54 -21.86
CA ALA A 385 -9.42 -7.53 -22.91
C ALA A 385 -10.71 -7.36 -23.74
N ALA A 386 -11.39 -8.45 -24.09
CA ALA A 386 -12.66 -8.41 -24.79
C ALA A 386 -13.74 -7.71 -23.95
N VAL A 387 -13.93 -8.11 -22.68
CA VAL A 387 -14.91 -7.49 -21.78
C VAL A 387 -14.62 -5.98 -21.61
N LEU A 388 -13.34 -5.60 -21.39
CA LEU A 388 -12.95 -4.20 -21.25
C LEU A 388 -13.22 -3.36 -22.50
N SER A 389 -13.10 -3.97 -23.69
CA SER A 389 -13.45 -3.33 -24.96
C SER A 389 -14.96 -3.06 -25.06
N ASP A 390 -15.77 -4.01 -24.61
CA ASP A 390 -17.24 -3.92 -24.68
C ASP A 390 -17.81 -2.88 -23.70
N ILE A 391 -17.33 -2.84 -22.47
CA ILE A 391 -17.84 -1.92 -21.44
C ILE A 391 -17.21 -0.51 -21.53
N GLY A 392 -16.10 -0.37 -22.26
CA GLY A 392 -15.39 0.90 -22.39
C GLY A 392 -14.74 1.41 -21.09
N PRO A 393 -14.23 2.67 -21.12
CA PRO A 393 -13.59 3.27 -19.95
C PRO A 393 -14.54 3.41 -18.75
N GLN A 394 -14.07 3.03 -17.56
CA GLN A 394 -14.83 3.16 -16.32
C GLN A 394 -14.28 4.32 -15.48
N ALA A 395 -15.07 5.35 -15.28
CA ALA A 395 -14.75 6.40 -14.33
C ALA A 395 -15.12 5.98 -12.91
N THR A 396 -14.28 6.31 -11.95
CA THR A 396 -14.58 6.08 -10.54
C THR A 396 -15.68 7.03 -10.07
N ALA A 397 -16.71 6.50 -9.42
CA ALA A 397 -17.63 7.32 -8.64
C ALA A 397 -17.05 7.51 -7.24
N GLN A 398 -17.23 8.70 -6.65
CA GLN A 398 -16.91 8.92 -5.26
C GLN A 398 -17.71 7.95 -4.38
N ALA A 399 -17.04 7.25 -3.49
CA ALA A 399 -17.68 6.34 -2.57
C ALA A 399 -18.47 7.11 -1.48
N PRO A 400 -19.56 6.55 -0.94
CA PRO A 400 -20.29 7.18 0.15
C PRO A 400 -19.57 7.08 1.51
N VAL A 401 -18.57 6.21 1.64
CA VAL A 401 -17.85 5.94 2.89
C VAL A 401 -16.38 6.29 2.75
N ALA A 402 -15.84 7.06 3.70
CA ALA A 402 -14.41 7.27 3.87
C ALA A 402 -13.87 6.33 4.96
N LEU A 403 -12.79 5.63 4.65
CA LEU A 403 -11.96 4.90 5.62
C LEU A 403 -10.63 5.64 5.75
N VAL A 404 -10.33 6.15 6.94
CA VAL A 404 -9.10 6.91 7.19
C VAL A 404 -7.94 5.95 7.42
N PHE A 405 -6.87 6.13 6.63
CA PHE A 405 -5.64 5.35 6.70
C PHE A 405 -4.44 6.26 7.00
N ALA A 406 -3.66 5.93 8.03
CA ALA A 406 -2.49 6.71 8.44
C ALA A 406 -1.25 5.83 8.60
N TYR A 407 -0.21 6.06 7.81
CA TYR A 407 1.07 5.33 7.93
C TYR A 407 1.71 5.54 9.30
N GLU A 408 1.65 6.76 9.85
CA GLU A 408 2.15 7.05 11.18
C GLU A 408 1.44 6.26 12.28
N ALA A 409 0.15 5.94 12.12
CA ALA A 409 -0.57 5.08 13.07
C ALA A 409 -0.01 3.64 13.06
N ALA A 410 0.39 3.14 11.91
CA ALA A 410 1.08 1.85 11.80
C ALA A 410 2.42 1.89 12.55
N TRP A 411 3.19 2.99 12.40
CA TRP A 411 4.49 3.13 13.09
C TRP A 411 4.31 3.22 14.61
N VAL A 412 3.39 4.05 15.10
CA VAL A 412 3.12 4.20 16.54
C VAL A 412 2.70 2.87 17.16
N THR A 413 1.79 2.16 16.52
CA THR A 413 1.31 0.86 17.02
C THR A 413 2.37 -0.24 16.90
N GLY A 414 3.26 -0.16 15.92
CA GLY A 414 4.40 -1.07 15.76
C GLY A 414 5.51 -0.85 16.79
N ILE A 415 5.83 0.42 17.12
CA ILE A 415 6.86 0.78 18.11
C ILE A 415 6.42 0.37 19.53
N GLN A 416 5.18 0.66 19.91
CA GLN A 416 4.61 0.24 21.19
C GLN A 416 3.23 -0.40 21.00
N PRO A 417 3.17 -1.68 20.61
CA PRO A 417 1.91 -2.38 20.40
C PRO A 417 1.12 -2.57 21.70
N GLN A 418 1.81 -2.72 22.84
CA GLN A 418 1.24 -3.00 24.16
C GLN A 418 0.38 -4.29 24.20
N GLY A 419 0.32 -5.01 23.11
CA GLY A 419 -0.31 -6.31 22.93
C GLY A 419 0.10 -6.88 21.57
N GLN A 420 0.67 -8.07 21.56
CA GLN A 420 1.22 -8.71 20.36
C GLN A 420 0.21 -8.80 19.21
N SER A 421 -1.07 -8.91 19.55
CA SER A 421 -2.17 -9.08 18.60
C SER A 421 -2.80 -7.75 18.14
N PHE A 422 -2.33 -6.60 18.64
CA PHE A 422 -2.79 -5.30 18.13
C PHE A 422 -2.01 -4.93 16.87
N ARG A 423 -2.59 -5.20 15.71
CA ARG A 423 -1.95 -4.98 14.40
C ARG A 423 -2.75 -3.97 13.61
N TYR A 424 -2.13 -2.84 13.27
CA TYR A 424 -2.78 -1.74 12.56
C TYR A 424 -3.45 -2.17 11.25
N LEU A 425 -2.68 -2.81 10.35
CA LEU A 425 -3.18 -3.23 9.04
C LEU A 425 -4.37 -4.21 9.15
N GLU A 426 -4.32 -5.13 10.10
CA GLU A 426 -5.41 -6.08 10.34
C GLU A 426 -6.69 -5.37 10.78
N LEU A 427 -6.57 -4.41 11.73
CA LEU A 427 -7.71 -3.62 12.21
C LEU A 427 -8.37 -2.81 11.09
N VAL A 428 -7.56 -2.14 10.26
CA VAL A 428 -8.06 -1.35 9.14
C VAL A 428 -8.69 -2.23 8.07
N PHE A 429 -8.07 -3.36 7.78
CA PHE A 429 -8.57 -4.33 6.80
C PHE A 429 -9.89 -4.97 7.24
N GLU A 430 -10.03 -5.33 8.52
CA GLU A 430 -11.30 -5.86 9.07
C GLU A 430 -12.43 -4.83 8.97
N ALA A 431 -12.15 -3.56 9.26
CA ALA A 431 -13.13 -2.47 9.09
C ALA A 431 -13.52 -2.29 7.61
N TYR A 432 -12.55 -2.33 6.70
CA TYR A 432 -12.79 -2.29 5.25
C TYR A 432 -13.66 -3.46 4.78
N SER A 433 -13.30 -4.69 5.18
CA SER A 433 -14.05 -5.89 4.81
C SER A 433 -15.50 -5.86 5.32
N ALA A 434 -15.72 -5.38 6.54
CA ALA A 434 -17.07 -5.25 7.11
C ALA A 434 -17.96 -4.31 6.29
N LEU A 435 -17.41 -3.21 5.78
CA LEU A 435 -18.11 -2.28 4.87
C LEU A 435 -18.43 -2.96 3.52
N ARG A 436 -17.44 -3.61 2.93
CA ARG A 436 -17.57 -4.29 1.63
C ARG A 436 -18.57 -5.44 1.66
N GLN A 437 -18.63 -6.22 2.74
CA GLN A 437 -19.59 -7.31 2.92
C GLN A 437 -21.04 -6.82 2.97
N ARG A 438 -21.25 -5.54 3.28
CA ARG A 438 -22.58 -4.90 3.26
C ARG A 438 -22.89 -4.17 1.95
N GLY A 439 -22.09 -4.39 0.91
CA GLY A 439 -22.28 -3.81 -0.42
C GLY A 439 -21.97 -2.31 -0.50
N LEU A 440 -21.20 -1.77 0.45
CA LEU A 440 -20.76 -0.38 0.45
C LEU A 440 -19.48 -0.21 -0.38
N ASP A 441 -19.44 0.82 -1.21
CA ASP A 441 -18.22 1.31 -1.84
C ASP A 441 -17.47 2.20 -0.85
N VAL A 442 -16.13 2.11 -0.84
CA VAL A 442 -15.26 2.78 0.15
C VAL A 442 -14.16 3.53 -0.59
N ASP A 443 -13.85 4.75 -0.13
CA ASP A 443 -12.61 5.45 -0.45
C ASP A 443 -11.68 5.37 0.76
N ILE A 444 -10.43 4.97 0.55
CA ILE A 444 -9.40 5.00 1.59
C ILE A 444 -8.65 6.32 1.45
N VAL A 445 -8.62 7.11 2.52
CA VAL A 445 -8.13 8.49 2.48
C VAL A 445 -7.14 8.78 3.59
N ALA A 446 -6.22 9.73 3.35
CA ALA A 446 -5.32 10.24 4.38
C ALA A 446 -6.08 11.03 5.46
N PRO A 447 -5.55 11.15 6.69
CA PRO A 447 -6.18 11.93 7.75
C PRO A 447 -6.38 13.43 7.41
N GLN A 448 -5.60 13.95 6.46
CA GLN A 448 -5.68 15.35 6.00
C GLN A 448 -6.72 15.58 4.90
N ALA A 449 -7.33 14.52 4.37
CA ALA A 449 -8.31 14.64 3.29
C ALA A 449 -9.57 15.42 3.71
N ASP A 450 -10.23 16.00 2.72
CA ASP A 450 -11.57 16.58 2.92
C ASP A 450 -12.59 15.43 3.07
N LEU A 451 -13.27 15.42 4.21
CA LEU A 451 -14.27 14.41 4.55
C LEU A 451 -15.71 14.89 4.32
N SER A 452 -15.92 16.12 3.91
CA SER A 452 -17.24 16.80 3.87
C SER A 452 -18.24 16.17 2.89
N ALA A 453 -17.75 15.52 1.84
CA ALA A 453 -18.57 14.88 0.82
C ALA A 453 -19.01 13.44 1.17
N TYR A 454 -18.48 12.86 2.23
CA TYR A 454 -18.81 11.49 2.64
C TYR A 454 -20.05 11.43 3.51
N ARG A 455 -20.77 10.33 3.41
CA ARG A 455 -21.99 10.06 4.20
C ARG A 455 -21.71 9.22 5.44
N MET A 456 -20.54 8.62 5.53
CA MET A 456 -20.05 7.85 6.69
C MET A 456 -18.52 7.95 6.73
N VAL A 457 -17.95 8.11 7.92
CA VAL A 457 -16.49 8.13 8.12
C VAL A 457 -16.10 7.07 9.15
N VAL A 458 -15.11 6.24 8.82
CA VAL A 458 -14.54 5.23 9.70
C VAL A 458 -13.06 5.52 9.90
N VAL A 459 -12.64 5.65 11.15
CA VAL A 459 -11.26 5.87 11.60
C VAL A 459 -10.88 4.70 12.49
N PRO A 460 -10.34 3.60 11.95
CA PRO A 460 -10.11 2.36 12.72
C PRO A 460 -9.21 2.55 13.95
N THR A 461 -8.20 3.38 13.83
CA THR A 461 -7.38 3.93 14.94
C THR A 461 -6.54 5.09 14.42
N LEU A 462 -6.41 6.13 15.22
CA LEU A 462 -5.55 7.29 14.92
C LEU A 462 -4.85 7.75 16.22
N PRO A 463 -3.76 7.09 16.64
CA PRO A 463 -3.13 7.37 17.93
C PRO A 463 -2.66 8.80 18.11
N ILE A 464 -2.08 9.40 17.06
CA ILE A 464 -1.72 10.82 17.02
C ILE A 464 -2.76 11.55 16.17
N ILE A 465 -3.41 12.53 16.75
CA ILE A 465 -4.42 13.34 16.05
C ILE A 465 -3.72 14.46 15.30
N PRO A 466 -3.83 14.52 13.96
CA PRO A 466 -3.27 15.62 13.19
C PRO A 466 -3.97 16.94 13.48
N GLU A 467 -3.27 18.04 13.27
CA GLU A 467 -3.81 19.39 13.38
C GLU A 467 -5.05 19.58 12.48
N GLY A 468 -6.08 20.25 12.99
CA GLY A 468 -7.33 20.51 12.28
C GLY A 468 -8.23 19.28 12.05
N PHE A 469 -7.84 18.09 12.53
CA PHE A 469 -8.65 16.87 12.34
C PHE A 469 -9.95 16.90 13.15
N ILE A 470 -9.91 17.42 14.37
CA ILE A 470 -11.08 17.53 15.25
C ILE A 470 -12.10 18.49 14.69
N GLU A 471 -11.67 19.65 14.21
CA GLU A 471 -12.52 20.65 13.56
C GLU A 471 -13.20 20.05 12.34
N ARG A 472 -12.47 19.29 11.50
CA ARG A 472 -13.07 18.60 10.37
C ARG A 472 -14.12 17.58 10.81
N LEU A 473 -13.83 16.74 11.82
CA LEU A 473 -14.79 15.75 12.33
C LEU A 473 -16.04 16.42 12.92
N SER A 474 -15.85 17.47 13.71
CA SER A 474 -16.95 18.20 14.37
C SER A 474 -17.86 18.93 13.36
N GLY A 475 -17.30 19.31 12.20
CA GLY A 475 -18.05 19.96 11.11
C GLY A 475 -18.86 18.99 10.24
N LEU A 476 -18.71 17.67 10.42
CA LEU A 476 -19.45 16.69 9.64
C LEU A 476 -20.89 16.55 10.12
N ALA A 477 -21.81 16.28 9.19
CA ALA A 477 -23.19 15.90 9.50
C ALA A 477 -23.42 14.39 9.47
N CYS A 478 -22.44 13.62 8.99
CA CYS A 478 -22.54 12.18 8.83
C CYS A 478 -22.00 11.42 10.06
N PRO A 479 -22.42 10.18 10.30
CA PRO A 479 -21.89 9.35 11.38
C PRO A 479 -20.40 9.06 11.22
N VAL A 480 -19.66 9.18 12.34
CA VAL A 480 -18.22 8.94 12.46
C VAL A 480 -17.97 7.84 13.48
N LEU A 481 -17.10 6.87 13.14
CA LEU A 481 -16.59 5.85 14.05
C LEU A 481 -15.09 6.09 14.29
N LEU A 482 -14.71 6.32 15.54
CA LEU A 482 -13.32 6.31 16.01
C LEU A 482 -13.06 4.97 16.71
N GLY A 483 -12.02 4.26 16.29
CA GLY A 483 -11.62 3.00 16.93
C GLY A 483 -10.67 3.20 18.11
N PRO A 484 -10.27 2.11 18.78
CA PRO A 484 -9.48 2.14 19.99
C PRO A 484 -8.10 2.78 19.77
N ARG A 485 -7.51 3.30 20.84
CA ARG A 485 -6.22 4.01 20.86
C ARG A 485 -6.22 5.36 20.09
N SER A 486 -7.32 5.79 19.50
CA SER A 486 -7.38 7.12 18.86
C SER A 486 -7.12 8.21 19.90
N GLY A 487 -6.21 9.15 19.59
CA GLY A 487 -5.79 10.21 20.49
C GLY A 487 -4.97 9.74 21.71
N SER A 488 -4.40 8.55 21.66
CA SER A 488 -3.63 7.98 22.79
C SER A 488 -2.20 8.51 22.91
N LYS A 489 -1.69 9.19 21.88
CA LYS A 489 -0.32 9.72 21.84
C LYS A 489 -0.30 11.16 21.30
N THR A 490 0.66 11.94 21.82
CA THR A 490 1.02 13.23 21.21
C THR A 490 1.98 13.04 20.04
N ALA A 491 2.24 14.09 19.27
CA ALA A 491 3.21 14.09 18.17
C ALA A 491 4.64 13.68 18.59
N SER A 492 4.97 13.83 19.89
CA SER A 492 6.23 13.38 20.49
C SER A 492 6.11 12.04 21.22
N PHE A 493 5.15 11.20 20.85
CA PHE A 493 4.91 9.87 21.40
C PHE A 493 4.55 9.84 22.90
N ARG A 494 4.19 10.96 23.51
CA ARG A 494 3.81 11.03 24.92
C ARG A 494 2.35 10.62 25.13
N ILE A 495 2.01 10.19 26.33
CA ILE A 495 0.62 10.14 26.76
C ILE A 495 0.12 11.59 26.85
N PRO A 496 -1.07 11.92 26.29
CA PRO A 496 -1.61 13.26 26.37
C PRO A 496 -1.81 13.72 27.81
N GLU A 497 -1.63 15.01 28.05
CA GLU A 497 -2.00 15.62 29.33
C GLU A 497 -3.49 15.37 29.61
N GLY A 498 -3.82 14.87 30.80
CA GLY A 498 -5.18 14.47 31.16
C GLY A 498 -5.65 13.16 30.52
N LEU A 499 -4.74 12.31 30.04
CA LEU A 499 -4.94 10.98 29.45
C LEU A 499 -5.54 10.98 28.04
N ALA A 500 -5.68 9.79 27.46
CA ALA A 500 -6.38 9.56 26.21
C ALA A 500 -7.89 9.84 26.34
N PRO A 501 -8.58 10.22 25.27
CA PRO A 501 -8.12 10.39 23.90
C PRO A 501 -7.53 11.78 23.57
N GLY A 502 -6.93 12.47 24.55
CA GLY A 502 -6.28 13.75 24.35
C GLY A 502 -7.27 14.83 23.86
N THR A 503 -6.93 15.50 22.79
CA THR A 503 -7.74 16.56 22.18
C THR A 503 -9.08 16.08 21.60
N LEU A 504 -9.23 14.78 21.31
CA LEU A 504 -10.53 14.22 20.87
C LEU A 504 -11.63 14.38 21.91
N ARG A 505 -11.32 14.67 23.19
CA ARG A 505 -12.33 15.00 24.20
C ARG A 505 -13.21 16.18 23.86
N ASP A 506 -12.72 17.09 23.03
CA ASP A 506 -13.53 18.24 22.54
C ASP A 506 -14.66 17.78 21.61
N ALA A 507 -14.47 16.65 20.92
CA ALA A 507 -15.47 16.05 20.04
C ALA A 507 -16.33 14.98 20.71
N ILE A 508 -15.73 14.19 21.65
CA ILE A 508 -16.44 13.19 22.43
C ILE A 508 -15.95 13.19 23.90
N PRO A 509 -16.80 13.60 24.88
CA PRO A 509 -16.40 13.84 26.26
C PRO A 509 -16.24 12.55 27.05
N LEU A 510 -15.10 11.89 26.85
CA LEU A 510 -14.71 10.68 27.56
C LEU A 510 -13.22 10.69 27.90
N THR A 511 -12.82 9.86 28.86
CA THR A 511 -11.40 9.67 29.24
C THR A 511 -11.11 8.18 29.36
N VAL A 512 -10.05 7.73 28.70
CA VAL A 512 -9.54 6.36 28.87
C VAL A 512 -8.69 6.30 30.13
N THR A 513 -9.17 5.57 31.14
CA THR A 513 -8.55 5.50 32.46
C THR A 513 -7.61 4.31 32.61
N ARG A 514 -7.82 3.25 31.85
CA ARG A 514 -7.00 2.04 31.84
C ARG A 514 -7.08 1.38 30.48
N VAL A 515 -5.98 0.76 30.06
CA VAL A 515 -5.92 -0.08 28.87
C VAL A 515 -5.37 -1.46 29.24
N GLU A 516 -5.85 -2.48 28.55
CA GLU A 516 -5.30 -3.81 28.66
C GLU A 516 -5.33 -4.54 27.33
N SER A 517 -4.33 -5.41 27.11
CA SER A 517 -4.30 -6.36 26.02
C SER A 517 -4.69 -7.74 26.52
N LEU A 518 -5.58 -8.40 25.81
CA LEU A 518 -6.00 -9.77 26.10
C LEU A 518 -5.10 -10.76 25.35
N ARG A 519 -4.76 -11.85 26.02
CA ARG A 519 -3.97 -12.92 25.43
C ARG A 519 -4.75 -13.58 24.29
N ASP A 520 -4.04 -14.03 23.25
CA ASP A 520 -4.64 -14.78 22.14
C ASP A 520 -5.44 -15.98 22.65
N GLY A 521 -6.65 -16.14 22.13
CA GLY A 521 -7.61 -17.17 22.54
C GLY A 521 -8.43 -16.84 23.79
N VAL A 522 -8.13 -15.73 24.50
CA VAL A 522 -8.99 -15.22 25.57
C VAL A 522 -10.07 -14.33 24.99
N THR A 523 -11.31 -14.59 25.38
CA THR A 523 -12.46 -13.78 25.00
C THR A 523 -13.30 -13.44 26.22
N GLU A 524 -13.76 -12.20 26.33
CA GLU A 524 -14.78 -11.81 27.29
C GLU A 524 -16.13 -11.76 26.57
N PRO A 525 -17.19 -12.37 27.15
CA PRO A 525 -18.47 -12.46 26.49
C PRO A 525 -19.19 -11.12 26.44
N ALA A 526 -19.87 -10.90 25.30
CA ALA A 526 -20.83 -9.82 25.12
C ALA A 526 -22.04 -10.33 24.34
N GLU A 527 -23.15 -9.59 24.34
CA GLU A 527 -24.33 -9.99 23.59
C GLU A 527 -24.11 -9.75 22.09
N GLY A 528 -23.94 -10.82 21.33
CA GLY A 528 -23.79 -10.79 19.86
C GLY A 528 -22.38 -10.50 19.36
N PHE A 529 -21.37 -10.29 20.22
CA PHE A 529 -19.97 -10.11 19.85
C PHE A 529 -19.03 -10.60 20.97
N ALA A 530 -17.71 -10.52 20.76
CA ALA A 530 -16.72 -10.88 21.76
C ALA A 530 -15.68 -9.76 21.94
N VAL A 531 -15.26 -9.51 23.18
CA VAL A 531 -14.12 -8.64 23.48
C VAL A 531 -12.85 -9.46 23.42
N THR A 532 -11.95 -9.10 22.53
CA THR A 532 -10.68 -9.80 22.27
C THR A 532 -9.53 -8.80 22.16
N ARG A 533 -8.30 -9.25 22.28
CA ARG A 533 -7.05 -8.53 21.97
C ARG A 533 -6.83 -7.23 22.75
N TRP A 534 -7.79 -6.30 22.76
CA TRP A 534 -7.63 -4.95 23.30
C TRP A 534 -8.90 -4.44 23.96
N ARG A 535 -8.72 -3.79 25.12
CA ARG A 535 -9.80 -3.14 25.85
C ARG A 535 -9.32 -1.84 26.49
N GLU A 536 -10.19 -0.85 26.50
CA GLU A 536 -10.05 0.44 27.19
C GLU A 536 -11.19 0.58 28.20
N ASP A 537 -10.87 0.88 29.45
CA ASP A 537 -11.85 1.32 30.45
C ASP A 537 -12.03 2.84 30.31
N VAL A 538 -13.26 3.26 30.21
CA VAL A 538 -13.63 4.65 29.92
C VAL A 538 -14.42 5.26 31.08
N ALA A 539 -13.99 6.44 31.52
CA ALA A 539 -14.78 7.31 32.40
C ALA A 539 -15.49 8.37 31.53
N SER A 540 -16.80 8.46 31.66
CA SER A 540 -17.64 9.41 30.93
C SER A 540 -19.01 9.54 31.58
N ASP A 541 -19.65 10.69 31.44
CA ASP A 541 -21.08 10.90 31.76
C ASP A 541 -22.00 10.37 30.62
N LEU A 542 -21.43 9.96 29.50
CA LEU A 542 -22.18 9.34 28.41
C LEU A 542 -22.58 7.91 28.78
N SER A 543 -23.85 7.58 28.57
CA SER A 543 -24.27 6.17 28.59
C SER A 543 -23.69 5.45 27.38
N PRO A 544 -23.12 4.23 27.54
CA PRO A 544 -22.62 3.48 26.42
C PRO A 544 -23.75 3.09 25.46
N GLU A 545 -23.51 3.25 24.16
CA GLU A 545 -24.42 2.79 23.11
C GLU A 545 -24.37 1.25 22.98
N VAL A 546 -23.23 0.66 23.28
CA VAL A 546 -23.00 -0.79 23.34
C VAL A 546 -22.18 -1.11 24.61
N ALA A 547 -22.59 -2.14 25.33
CA ALA A 547 -21.89 -2.65 26.52
C ALA A 547 -21.62 -4.16 26.40
N ASP A 548 -20.64 -4.65 27.17
CA ASP A 548 -20.39 -6.09 27.33
C ASP A 548 -21.39 -6.74 28.28
N ALA A 549 -21.28 -8.06 28.49
CA ALA A 549 -22.17 -8.83 29.38
C ALA A 549 -22.08 -8.41 30.86
N ALA A 550 -21.01 -7.73 31.27
CA ALA A 550 -20.83 -7.18 32.60
C ALA A 550 -21.35 -5.74 32.76
N GLY A 551 -21.91 -5.15 31.67
CA GLY A 551 -22.40 -3.78 31.65
C GLY A 551 -21.29 -2.73 31.43
N ARG A 552 -20.05 -3.13 31.13
CA ARG A 552 -18.96 -2.19 30.86
C ARG A 552 -19.13 -1.63 29.43
N GLY A 553 -18.96 -0.32 29.25
CA GLY A 553 -19.12 0.33 27.96
C GLY A 553 -18.08 -0.13 26.94
N VAL A 554 -18.55 -0.39 25.73
CA VAL A 554 -17.75 -0.81 24.57
C VAL A 554 -17.78 0.26 23.48
N VAL A 555 -18.93 0.86 23.21
CA VAL A 555 -19.07 1.96 22.26
C VAL A 555 -19.78 3.11 22.96
N TYR A 556 -19.21 4.29 22.88
CA TYR A 556 -19.79 5.53 23.39
C TYR A 556 -20.16 6.42 22.21
N ARG A 557 -21.22 7.20 22.36
CA ARG A 557 -21.72 8.12 21.32
C ARG A 557 -21.95 9.52 21.88
N HIS A 558 -21.46 10.52 21.14
CA HIS A 558 -21.77 11.93 21.36
C HIS A 558 -22.11 12.59 20.01
N GLY A 559 -23.37 13.01 19.84
CA GLY A 559 -23.85 13.53 18.56
C GLY A 559 -23.73 12.48 17.44
N HIS A 560 -22.98 12.82 16.40
CA HIS A 560 -22.71 11.92 15.26
C HIS A 560 -21.42 11.10 15.41
N ILE A 561 -20.62 11.32 16.47
CA ILE A 561 -19.33 10.68 16.69
C ILE A 561 -19.49 9.49 17.66
N ARG A 562 -18.91 8.35 17.30
CA ARG A 562 -18.76 7.15 18.13
C ARG A 562 -17.31 6.89 18.43
N TYR A 563 -17.05 6.37 19.63
CA TYR A 563 -15.75 5.85 20.07
C TYR A 563 -15.91 4.39 20.48
N CYS A 564 -15.20 3.50 19.80
CA CYS A 564 -15.13 2.08 20.14
C CYS A 564 -13.90 1.84 21.02
N ALA A 565 -14.13 1.39 22.25
CA ALA A 565 -13.11 1.21 23.29
C ALA A 565 -12.50 -0.20 23.32
N ILE A 566 -12.75 -1.02 22.32
CA ILE A 566 -12.22 -2.39 22.21
C ILE A 566 -11.71 -2.65 20.80
N TRP A 567 -10.93 -3.72 20.62
CA TRP A 567 -10.74 -4.31 19.30
C TRP A 567 -12.09 -4.83 18.80
N PRO A 568 -12.70 -4.25 17.77
CA PRO A 568 -14.00 -4.69 17.30
C PRO A 568 -13.85 -5.99 16.51
N ASP A 569 -14.58 -7.03 16.91
CA ASP A 569 -14.70 -8.23 16.08
C ASP A 569 -15.66 -8.01 14.89
N ARG A 570 -15.74 -8.97 14.00
CA ARG A 570 -16.59 -8.89 12.79
C ARG A 570 -18.06 -8.64 13.14
N ALA A 571 -18.55 -9.20 14.23
CA ALA A 571 -19.95 -9.05 14.63
C ALA A 571 -20.25 -7.62 15.12
N LEU A 572 -19.36 -7.05 15.94
CA LEU A 572 -19.49 -5.65 16.38
C LEU A 572 -19.32 -4.68 15.19
N LEU A 573 -18.35 -4.92 14.30
CA LEU A 573 -18.19 -4.10 13.10
C LEU A 573 -19.45 -4.12 12.24
N ARG A 574 -20.04 -5.29 12.01
CA ARG A 574 -21.31 -5.42 11.28
C ARG A 574 -22.42 -4.61 11.95
N LEU A 575 -22.60 -4.73 13.26
CA LEU A 575 -23.60 -3.97 14.02
C LEU A 575 -23.42 -2.45 13.86
N LEU A 576 -22.17 -1.98 13.98
CA LEU A 576 -21.85 -0.56 13.85
C LEU A 576 -22.07 -0.05 12.42
N VAL A 577 -21.67 -0.80 11.42
CA VAL A 577 -21.91 -0.47 10.01
C VAL A 577 -23.40 -0.38 9.72
N GLU A 578 -24.23 -1.33 10.21
CA GLU A 578 -25.68 -1.31 10.03
C GLU A 578 -26.34 -0.09 10.67
N ARG A 579 -25.96 0.26 11.92
CA ARG A 579 -26.47 1.44 12.61
C ARG A 579 -26.10 2.74 11.88
N MET A 580 -24.81 2.88 11.54
CA MET A 580 -24.30 4.08 10.90
C MET A 580 -24.83 4.24 9.47
N ALA A 581 -24.98 3.16 8.72
CA ALA A 581 -25.58 3.19 7.40
C ALA A 581 -27.04 3.62 7.46
N GLY A 582 -27.81 3.12 8.44
CA GLY A 582 -29.18 3.55 8.68
C GLY A 582 -29.30 5.05 8.96
N GLU A 583 -28.41 5.61 9.80
CA GLU A 583 -28.33 7.04 10.10
C GLU A 583 -27.93 7.88 8.86
N ALA A 584 -27.02 7.35 8.07
CA ALA A 584 -26.56 7.98 6.83
C ALA A 584 -27.55 7.81 5.67
N GLY A 585 -28.62 7.04 5.84
CA GLY A 585 -29.55 6.71 4.76
C GLY A 585 -28.90 5.90 3.62
N LEU A 586 -27.90 5.07 3.93
CA LEU A 586 -27.21 4.21 2.96
C LEU A 586 -27.93 2.87 2.87
N ASP A 587 -28.19 2.44 1.64
CA ASP A 587 -28.75 1.12 1.40
C ASP A 587 -27.69 0.04 1.56
N LEU A 588 -27.99 -0.97 2.36
CA LEU A 588 -27.15 -2.13 2.57
C LEU A 588 -27.63 -3.32 1.76
N ILE A 589 -26.70 -4.09 1.26
CA ILE A 589 -26.95 -5.35 0.59
C ILE A 589 -26.27 -6.46 1.40
N ASP A 590 -27.04 -7.49 1.78
CA ASP A 590 -26.48 -8.66 2.46
C ASP A 590 -25.86 -9.59 1.40
N LEU A 591 -24.55 -9.41 1.19
CA LEU A 591 -23.81 -10.19 0.21
C LEU A 591 -23.46 -11.56 0.79
N PRO A 592 -23.71 -12.66 0.06
CA PRO A 592 -23.22 -13.98 0.45
C PRO A 592 -21.69 -14.01 0.61
N GLU A 593 -21.21 -14.98 1.37
CA GLU A 593 -19.77 -15.17 1.57
C GLU A 593 -19.07 -15.36 0.20
N GLY A 594 -17.94 -14.67 0.01
CA GLY A 594 -17.19 -14.68 -1.24
C GLY A 594 -17.75 -13.78 -2.34
N ILE A 595 -18.95 -13.21 -2.19
CA ILE A 595 -19.50 -12.25 -3.16
C ILE A 595 -19.09 -10.83 -2.78
N ARG A 596 -18.65 -10.05 -3.78
CA ARG A 596 -18.34 -8.61 -3.63
C ARG A 596 -18.98 -7.81 -4.75
N LEU A 597 -19.36 -6.60 -4.39
CA LEU A 597 -19.96 -5.61 -5.29
C LEU A 597 -19.07 -4.37 -5.35
N ARG A 598 -18.88 -3.82 -6.56
CA ARG A 598 -18.26 -2.50 -6.77
C ARG A 598 -19.06 -1.74 -7.83
N ARG A 599 -19.25 -0.45 -7.60
CA ARG A 599 -19.92 0.46 -8.55
C ARG A 599 -18.92 1.46 -9.12
N SER A 600 -18.83 1.51 -10.44
CA SER A 600 -18.23 2.62 -11.17
C SER A 600 -19.28 3.73 -11.42
N ALA A 601 -18.94 4.76 -12.17
CA ALA A 601 -19.90 5.79 -12.56
C ALA A 601 -21.03 5.26 -13.47
N SER A 602 -20.75 4.21 -14.25
CA SER A 602 -21.65 3.69 -15.29
C SER A 602 -22.14 2.25 -15.10
N HIS A 603 -21.44 1.44 -14.32
CA HIS A 603 -21.73 0.02 -14.16
C HIS A 603 -21.66 -0.43 -12.70
N ALA A 604 -22.38 -1.51 -12.40
CA ALA A 604 -22.24 -2.31 -11.18
C ALA A 604 -21.60 -3.64 -11.52
N PHE A 605 -20.57 -4.01 -10.77
CA PHE A 605 -19.81 -5.24 -10.94
C PHE A 605 -20.03 -6.13 -9.71
N THR A 606 -20.47 -7.35 -9.91
CA THR A 606 -20.56 -8.36 -8.85
C THR A 606 -19.60 -9.49 -9.16
N PHE A 607 -18.75 -9.85 -8.19
CA PHE A 607 -17.68 -10.84 -8.33
C PHE A 607 -17.91 -12.02 -7.39
N ASN A 608 -17.68 -13.25 -7.89
CA ASN A 608 -17.70 -14.46 -7.07
C ASN A 608 -16.27 -14.96 -6.80
N TYR A 609 -15.80 -14.76 -5.58
CA TYR A 609 -14.53 -15.26 -5.03
C TYR A 609 -14.66 -16.63 -4.35
N ALA A 610 -15.86 -17.19 -4.23
CA ALA A 610 -16.03 -18.51 -3.65
C ALA A 610 -15.48 -19.60 -4.59
N SER A 611 -15.06 -20.73 -4.00
CA SER A 611 -14.58 -21.89 -4.76
C SER A 611 -15.70 -22.68 -5.47
N GLY A 612 -16.96 -22.34 -5.21
CA GLY A 612 -18.15 -22.95 -5.79
C GLY A 612 -19.15 -21.92 -6.32
N PRO A 613 -20.23 -22.38 -6.98
CA PRO A 613 -21.31 -21.52 -7.42
C PRO A 613 -22.07 -20.94 -6.22
N VAL A 614 -22.44 -19.65 -6.29
CA VAL A 614 -23.14 -18.92 -5.24
C VAL A 614 -24.40 -18.26 -5.81
N PHE A 615 -25.55 -18.50 -5.21
CA PHE A 615 -26.76 -17.75 -5.53
C PHE A 615 -26.65 -16.33 -4.96
N VAL A 616 -26.85 -15.33 -5.79
CA VAL A 616 -26.72 -13.91 -5.47
C VAL A 616 -28.11 -13.27 -5.42
N PRO A 617 -28.69 -13.05 -4.23
CA PRO A 617 -30.10 -12.63 -4.08
C PRO A 617 -30.45 -11.33 -4.82
N HIS A 618 -29.57 -10.32 -4.78
CA HIS A 618 -29.85 -9.02 -5.42
C HIS A 618 -29.80 -9.08 -6.97
N LEU A 619 -29.18 -10.13 -7.55
CA LEU A 619 -29.21 -10.38 -8.99
C LEU A 619 -30.31 -11.38 -9.39
N GLY A 620 -30.77 -12.22 -8.45
CA GLY A 620 -31.70 -13.30 -8.73
C GLY A 620 -31.11 -14.48 -9.52
N GLU A 621 -29.77 -14.58 -9.57
CA GLU A 621 -29.05 -15.61 -10.33
C GLU A 621 -27.89 -16.24 -9.53
N THR A 622 -27.39 -17.36 -10.06
CA THR A 622 -26.23 -18.06 -9.49
C THR A 622 -24.99 -17.74 -10.31
N LEU A 623 -23.97 -17.18 -9.66
CA LEU A 623 -22.67 -16.95 -10.27
C LEU A 623 -21.77 -18.19 -10.10
N ALA A 624 -21.13 -18.62 -11.17
CA ALA A 624 -20.11 -19.67 -11.14
C ALA A 624 -18.87 -19.20 -10.33
N PRO A 625 -18.00 -20.10 -9.84
CA PRO A 625 -16.74 -19.71 -9.21
C PRO A 625 -15.87 -18.90 -10.19
N ALA A 626 -15.08 -17.96 -9.66
CA ALA A 626 -14.19 -17.10 -10.45
C ALA A 626 -14.90 -16.38 -11.62
N SER A 627 -16.16 -15.98 -11.43
CA SER A 627 -16.96 -15.30 -12.44
C SER A 627 -17.47 -13.94 -11.95
N TRP A 628 -18.07 -13.20 -12.85
CA TRP A 628 -18.59 -11.86 -12.60
C TRP A 628 -19.92 -11.62 -13.32
N HIS A 629 -20.66 -10.64 -12.81
CA HIS A 629 -21.81 -10.05 -13.47
C HIS A 629 -21.58 -8.54 -13.61
N ILE A 630 -21.84 -7.98 -14.79
CA ILE A 630 -21.71 -6.55 -15.06
C ILE A 630 -23.05 -6.04 -15.60
N ALA A 631 -23.62 -5.05 -14.93
CA ALA A 631 -24.86 -4.40 -15.34
C ALA A 631 -24.69 -2.89 -15.47
N PRO A 632 -25.32 -2.23 -16.43
CA PRO A 632 -25.43 -0.76 -16.43
C PRO A 632 -26.08 -0.26 -15.14
N ARG A 633 -25.66 0.91 -14.67
CA ARG A 633 -26.14 1.53 -13.45
C ARG A 633 -27.25 2.57 -13.70
#